data_a0ee0b418c2f87d9a4a61343296aeab2
#
_entry.id   a0ee0b418c2f87d9a4a61343296aeab2
#
_cell.length_a   1.000
_cell.length_b   1.000
_cell.length_c   1.000
_cell.angle_alpha   90.00
_cell.angle_beta   90.00
_cell.angle_gamma   90.00
#
_symmetry.space_group_name_H-M   'P 1'
#
loop_
_entity.id
_entity.type
_entity.pdbx_description
1 polymer ?
#
loop_
_entity_poly.entity_id
_entity_poly.type
_entity_poly.pdbx_seq_one_letter_code
_entity_poly.pdbx_strand_id
1 'polypeptide(L)'
;IVSIFVNPSQFNNLVDYKKYPRNNKKDLSILRKLKVNYVFVPKKKNIYTNRKFSKVNIAKKDKILCAKYRKGHFEGVIDVMTRLTNLINPTKIFMGEKDFQQLYLVKKYIKKKYRSKIFLCKTIRDKNKVALSSRNFHLNKTELLIAGKIAKKIFSLKKKIKTKKNFNTFLIKNKKELSKKFNIT
;
A
#
# COMPACT_ATOMS: atom_id res chain seq x y z
N ILE A 1 -6.59 -17.73 5.02
CA ILE A 1 -7.09 -17.34 3.70
C ILE A 1 -6.28 -16.15 3.16
N VAL A 2 -5.95 -16.17 1.87
CA VAL A 2 -5.34 -15.04 1.14
C VAL A 2 -6.31 -14.58 0.06
N SER A 3 -6.58 -13.26 -0.01
CA SER A 3 -7.39 -12.67 -1.08
C SER A 3 -6.51 -12.04 -2.15
N ILE A 4 -6.80 -12.34 -3.43
CA ILE A 4 -6.17 -11.72 -4.60
C ILE A 4 -7.25 -10.95 -5.35
N PHE A 5 -7.25 -9.62 -5.23
CA PHE A 5 -8.24 -8.77 -5.88
C PHE A 5 -7.64 -7.41 -6.24
N VAL A 6 -7.67 -7.06 -7.52
CA VAL A 6 -7.30 -5.73 -8.00
C VAL A 6 -8.55 -4.87 -8.03
N ASN A 7 -8.73 -4.08 -6.98
CA ASN A 7 -9.94 -3.28 -6.78
C ASN A 7 -9.98 -2.06 -7.71
N PRO A 8 -10.92 -1.96 -8.65
CA PRO A 8 -10.99 -0.83 -9.57
C PRO A 8 -11.30 0.51 -8.87
N SER A 9 -12.06 0.50 -7.77
CA SER A 9 -12.50 1.73 -7.09
C SER A 9 -11.38 2.49 -6.36
N GLN A 10 -10.20 1.89 -6.20
CA GLN A 10 -9.04 2.54 -5.58
C GLN A 10 -8.08 3.19 -6.59
N PHE A 11 -8.34 3.05 -7.90
CA PHE A 11 -7.50 3.63 -8.93
C PHE A 11 -8.06 4.99 -9.37
N ASN A 12 -7.20 6.01 -9.36
CA ASN A 12 -7.54 7.33 -9.86
C ASN A 12 -7.42 7.43 -11.38
N ASN A 13 -6.67 6.50 -12.00
CA ASN A 13 -6.42 6.47 -13.43
C ASN A 13 -6.75 5.07 -13.98
N LEU A 14 -7.62 5.02 -15.00
CA LEU A 14 -8.01 3.79 -15.68
C LEU A 14 -6.83 3.13 -16.41
N VAL A 15 -5.85 3.91 -16.88
CA VAL A 15 -4.65 3.37 -17.53
C VAL A 15 -3.81 2.60 -16.52
N ASP A 16 -3.60 3.15 -15.29
CA ASP A 16 -2.89 2.43 -14.21
C ASP A 16 -3.64 1.15 -13.82
N TYR A 17 -4.98 1.19 -13.76
CA TYR A 17 -5.78 0.00 -13.49
C TYR A 17 -5.65 -1.08 -14.58
N LYS A 18 -5.68 -0.68 -15.87
CA LYS A 18 -5.53 -1.61 -16.99
C LYS A 18 -4.12 -2.21 -17.06
N LYS A 19 -3.10 -1.40 -16.84
CA LYS A 19 -1.68 -1.81 -16.85
C LYS A 19 -1.21 -2.46 -15.55
N TYR A 20 -2.05 -2.49 -14.50
CA TYR A 20 -1.63 -3.07 -13.23
C TYR A 20 -1.28 -4.56 -13.39
N PRO A 21 -0.08 -4.99 -12.98
CA PRO A 21 0.37 -6.37 -13.16
C PRO A 21 -0.55 -7.36 -12.45
N ARG A 22 -1.04 -8.35 -13.20
CA ARG A 22 -1.87 -9.44 -12.70
C ARG A 22 -1.26 -10.75 -13.15
N ASN A 23 -0.80 -11.55 -12.21
CA ASN A 23 -0.23 -12.87 -12.52
C ASN A 23 -0.77 -13.92 -11.57
N ASN A 24 -2.07 -14.19 -11.70
CA ASN A 24 -2.76 -15.14 -10.83
C ASN A 24 -2.09 -16.53 -10.82
N LYS A 25 -1.57 -17.02 -11.97
CA LYS A 25 -0.87 -18.32 -12.04
C LYS A 25 0.35 -18.33 -11.13
N LYS A 26 1.19 -17.29 -11.21
CA LYS A 26 2.39 -17.16 -10.37
C LYS A 26 2.03 -16.99 -8.90
N ASP A 27 1.04 -16.13 -8.61
CA ASP A 27 0.60 -15.88 -7.23
C ASP A 27 0.04 -17.17 -6.59
N LEU A 28 -0.82 -17.92 -7.30
CA LEU A 28 -1.34 -19.19 -6.86
C LEU A 28 -0.24 -20.25 -6.66
N SER A 29 0.76 -20.29 -7.54
CA SER A 29 1.91 -21.19 -7.38
C SER A 29 2.69 -20.89 -6.10
N ILE A 30 2.94 -19.62 -5.80
CA ILE A 30 3.62 -19.19 -4.56
C ILE A 30 2.79 -19.58 -3.34
N LEU A 31 1.50 -19.28 -3.34
CA LEU A 31 0.62 -19.57 -2.20
C LEU A 31 0.49 -21.07 -1.95
N ARG A 32 0.49 -21.89 -3.01
CA ARG A 32 0.51 -23.38 -2.88
C ARG A 32 1.80 -23.85 -2.22
N LYS A 33 2.97 -23.33 -2.64
CA LYS A 33 4.25 -23.64 -2.00
C LYS A 33 4.29 -23.24 -0.52
N LEU A 34 3.62 -22.14 -0.18
CA LEU A 34 3.47 -21.67 1.20
C LEU A 34 2.37 -22.41 1.99
N LYS A 35 1.78 -23.46 1.42
CA LYS A 35 0.72 -24.28 2.05
C LYS A 35 -0.46 -23.45 2.56
N VAL A 36 -0.85 -22.40 1.82
CA VAL A 36 -2.02 -21.59 2.14
C VAL A 36 -3.29 -22.43 1.94
N ASN A 37 -4.11 -22.56 2.99
CA ASN A 37 -5.31 -23.40 2.96
C ASN A 37 -6.37 -22.90 1.97
N TYR A 38 -6.62 -21.59 1.93
CA TYR A 38 -7.66 -20.99 1.10
C TYR A 38 -7.15 -19.77 0.37
N VAL A 39 -7.46 -19.69 -0.92
CA VAL A 39 -7.17 -18.49 -1.74
C VAL A 39 -8.49 -17.99 -2.33
N PHE A 40 -8.81 -16.74 -2.05
CA PHE A 40 -10.03 -16.08 -2.53
C PHE A 40 -9.67 -15.14 -3.69
N VAL A 41 -10.12 -15.47 -4.90
CA VAL A 41 -9.88 -14.69 -6.13
C VAL A 41 -11.23 -14.21 -6.68
N PRO A 42 -11.82 -13.17 -6.05
CA PRO A 42 -13.17 -12.74 -6.43
C PRO A 42 -13.19 -11.95 -7.74
N LYS A 43 -14.31 -12.03 -8.45
CA LYS A 43 -14.68 -11.07 -9.48
C LYS A 43 -15.30 -9.82 -8.82
N LYS A 44 -15.33 -8.69 -9.54
CA LYS A 44 -15.95 -7.45 -9.05
C LYS A 44 -17.37 -7.66 -8.51
N LYS A 45 -18.20 -8.44 -9.22
CA LYS A 45 -19.59 -8.76 -8.81
C LYS A 45 -19.69 -9.53 -7.47
N ASN A 46 -18.66 -10.27 -7.08
CA ASN A 46 -18.63 -11.00 -5.81
C ASN A 46 -18.36 -10.07 -4.61
N ILE A 47 -17.66 -8.96 -4.84
CA ILE A 47 -17.35 -7.96 -3.80
C ILE A 47 -18.40 -6.85 -3.78
N TYR A 48 -18.76 -6.35 -4.95
CA TYR A 48 -19.74 -5.27 -5.14
C TYR A 48 -21.09 -5.86 -5.55
N THR A 49 -21.73 -6.49 -4.58
CA THR A 49 -23.12 -6.95 -4.68
C THR A 49 -24.06 -5.74 -4.54
N ASN A 50 -25.37 -5.94 -4.80
CA ASN A 50 -26.41 -4.92 -4.59
C ASN A 50 -26.59 -4.53 -3.11
N ARG A 51 -25.88 -5.16 -2.19
CA ARG A 51 -25.88 -4.82 -0.77
C ARG A 51 -25.30 -3.42 -0.55
N LYS A 52 -26.13 -2.51 -0.11
CA LYS A 52 -25.69 -1.13 0.21
C LYS A 52 -24.74 -1.16 1.42
N PHE A 53 -23.54 -0.66 1.22
CA PHE A 53 -22.61 -0.33 2.32
C PHE A 53 -22.60 1.19 2.49
N SER A 54 -22.46 1.62 3.75
CA SER A 54 -22.36 3.05 4.06
C SER A 54 -21.22 3.68 3.27
N LYS A 55 -21.47 4.82 2.64
CA LYS A 55 -20.44 5.59 1.94
C LYS A 55 -19.30 5.93 2.91
N VAL A 56 -18.08 5.56 2.56
CA VAL A 56 -16.90 5.87 3.37
C VAL A 56 -16.47 7.30 3.10
N ASN A 57 -16.39 8.11 4.16
CA ASN A 57 -15.81 9.45 4.11
C ASN A 57 -14.59 9.50 5.04
N ILE A 58 -13.44 9.85 4.50
CA ILE A 58 -12.22 10.05 5.28
C ILE A 58 -12.29 11.42 5.96
N ALA A 59 -11.99 11.47 7.25
CA ALA A 59 -11.97 12.70 8.01
C ALA A 59 -10.98 13.72 7.40
N LYS A 60 -11.32 15.02 7.44
CA LYS A 60 -10.50 16.11 6.86
C LYS A 60 -9.04 16.05 7.32
N LYS A 61 -8.80 15.76 8.61
CA LYS A 61 -7.46 15.63 9.20
C LYS A 61 -6.63 14.45 8.67
N ASP A 62 -7.26 13.44 8.06
CA ASP A 62 -6.60 12.27 7.47
C ASP A 62 -6.31 12.46 5.97
N LYS A 63 -6.79 13.56 5.35
CA LYS A 63 -6.56 13.92 3.95
C LYS A 63 -5.20 14.59 3.76
N ILE A 64 -4.16 13.97 4.30
CA ILE A 64 -2.76 14.37 4.21
C ILE A 64 -1.96 13.33 3.41
N LEU A 65 -0.70 13.61 3.11
CA LEU A 65 0.20 12.71 2.37
C LEU A 65 -0.46 12.22 1.06
N CYS A 66 -0.45 10.92 0.81
CA CYS A 66 -1.05 10.34 -0.41
C CYS A 66 -2.54 10.66 -0.56
N ALA A 67 -3.30 10.78 0.53
CA ALA A 67 -4.73 11.11 0.47
C ALA A 67 -5.00 12.52 -0.06
N LYS A 68 -4.05 13.45 0.09
CA LYS A 68 -4.14 14.80 -0.49
C LYS A 68 -4.14 14.76 -2.02
N TYR A 69 -3.33 13.88 -2.60
CA TYR A 69 -3.10 13.80 -4.05
C TYR A 69 -3.95 12.74 -4.76
N ARG A 70 -4.45 11.77 -4.03
CA ARG A 70 -5.22 10.63 -4.55
C ARG A 70 -6.65 10.67 -4.04
N LYS A 71 -7.44 11.63 -4.55
CA LYS A 71 -8.85 11.80 -4.16
C LYS A 71 -9.65 10.52 -4.41
N GLY A 72 -10.42 10.04 -3.40
CA GLY A 72 -11.23 8.83 -3.49
C GLY A 72 -10.49 7.50 -3.33
N HIS A 73 -9.16 7.50 -3.45
CA HIS A 73 -8.36 6.26 -3.35
C HIS A 73 -8.56 5.52 -2.03
N PHE A 74 -8.40 6.20 -0.91
CA PHE A 74 -8.52 5.55 0.40
C PHE A 74 -9.95 5.24 0.78
N GLU A 75 -10.91 6.02 0.31
CA GLU A 75 -12.32 5.68 0.39
C GLU A 75 -12.61 4.34 -0.30
N GLY A 76 -12.06 4.15 -1.52
CA GLY A 76 -12.16 2.88 -2.25
C GLY A 76 -11.43 1.72 -1.55
N VAL A 77 -10.28 1.98 -0.92
CA VAL A 77 -9.55 0.96 -0.14
C VAL A 77 -10.35 0.54 1.10
N ILE A 78 -10.90 1.50 1.85
CA ILE A 78 -11.67 1.19 3.07
C ILE A 78 -12.96 0.48 2.70
N ASP A 79 -13.63 0.88 1.62
CA ASP A 79 -14.84 0.20 1.15
C ASP A 79 -14.57 -1.26 0.81
N VAL A 80 -13.55 -1.56 -0.02
CA VAL A 80 -13.23 -2.95 -0.37
C VAL A 80 -12.79 -3.76 0.85
N MET A 81 -12.00 -3.17 1.75
CA MET A 81 -11.59 -3.86 2.98
C MET A 81 -12.78 -4.13 3.91
N THR A 82 -13.73 -3.22 3.99
CA THR A 82 -14.98 -3.42 4.74
C THR A 82 -15.79 -4.58 4.18
N ARG A 83 -15.93 -4.64 2.84
CA ARG A 83 -16.65 -5.72 2.15
C ARG A 83 -15.98 -7.08 2.35
N LEU A 84 -14.65 -7.13 2.17
CA LEU A 84 -13.87 -8.35 2.39
C LEU A 84 -13.94 -8.82 3.84
N THR A 85 -13.83 -7.89 4.80
CA THR A 85 -13.95 -8.20 6.23
C THR A 85 -15.33 -8.73 6.57
N ASN A 86 -16.39 -8.13 6.02
CA ASN A 86 -17.76 -8.59 6.23
C ASN A 86 -18.02 -9.98 5.60
N LEU A 87 -17.42 -10.25 4.44
CA LEU A 87 -17.59 -11.51 3.71
C LEU A 87 -16.85 -12.67 4.38
N ILE A 88 -15.61 -12.42 4.83
CA ILE A 88 -14.71 -13.46 5.36
C ILE A 88 -14.80 -13.58 6.88
N ASN A 89 -15.20 -12.51 7.56
CA ASN A 89 -15.25 -12.38 9.03
C ASN A 89 -13.97 -12.87 9.73
N PRO A 90 -12.76 -12.36 9.35
CA PRO A 90 -11.52 -12.85 9.88
C PRO A 90 -11.28 -12.36 11.32
N THR A 91 -10.66 -13.18 12.16
CA THR A 91 -10.21 -12.76 13.50
C THR A 91 -8.96 -11.87 13.41
N LYS A 92 -8.10 -12.12 12.39
CA LYS A 92 -6.84 -11.41 12.18
C LYS A 92 -6.72 -11.00 10.71
N ILE A 93 -6.27 -9.76 10.47
CA ILE A 93 -5.99 -9.21 9.14
C ILE A 93 -4.52 -8.79 9.11
N PHE A 94 -3.74 -9.29 8.15
CA PHE A 94 -2.34 -8.95 7.98
C PHE A 94 -2.18 -7.96 6.84
N MET A 95 -1.50 -6.84 7.09
CA MET A 95 -1.28 -5.78 6.10
C MET A 95 0.18 -5.32 6.08
N GLY A 96 0.70 -5.06 4.87
CA GLY A 96 2.07 -4.60 4.68
C GLY A 96 2.27 -3.15 5.17
N GLU A 97 3.36 -2.92 5.91
CA GLU A 97 3.79 -1.59 6.38
C GLU A 97 4.18 -0.66 5.23
N LYS A 98 4.53 -1.20 4.07
CA LYS A 98 4.93 -0.41 2.90
C LYS A 98 3.90 0.68 2.56
N ASP A 99 2.63 0.33 2.58
CA ASP A 99 1.53 1.26 2.33
C ASP A 99 0.97 1.79 3.67
N PHE A 100 1.85 2.46 4.45
CA PHE A 100 1.59 2.82 5.85
C PHE A 100 0.31 3.64 6.07
N GLN A 101 0.04 4.64 5.21
CA GLN A 101 -1.19 5.43 5.35
C GLN A 101 -2.44 4.57 5.10
N GLN A 102 -2.37 3.63 4.17
CA GLN A 102 -3.44 2.65 3.93
C GLN A 102 -3.68 1.79 5.17
N LEU A 103 -2.61 1.21 5.73
CA LEU A 103 -2.67 0.42 6.96
C LEU A 103 -3.29 1.22 8.11
N TYR A 104 -2.84 2.45 8.32
CA TYR A 104 -3.36 3.34 9.38
C TYR A 104 -4.86 3.59 9.22
N LEU A 105 -5.30 3.96 8.02
CA LEU A 105 -6.70 4.26 7.74
C LEU A 105 -7.58 3.00 7.85
N VAL A 106 -7.16 1.89 7.28
CA VAL A 106 -7.89 0.61 7.38
C VAL A 106 -8.01 0.20 8.85
N LYS A 107 -6.92 0.26 9.64
CA LYS A 107 -6.97 -0.05 11.08
C LYS A 107 -7.97 0.84 11.82
N LYS A 108 -7.97 2.14 11.52
CA LYS A 108 -8.87 3.11 12.14
C LYS A 108 -10.35 2.82 11.84
N TYR A 109 -10.67 2.47 10.60
CA TYR A 109 -12.06 2.27 10.17
C TYR A 109 -12.57 0.86 10.46
N ILE A 110 -11.76 -0.17 10.24
CA ILE A 110 -12.14 -1.56 10.52
C ILE A 110 -12.32 -1.80 12.02
N LYS A 111 -11.41 -1.30 12.88
CA LYS A 111 -11.53 -1.45 14.33
C LYS A 111 -12.84 -0.88 14.90
N LYS A 112 -13.40 0.14 14.27
CA LYS A 112 -14.68 0.74 14.72
C LYS A 112 -15.89 -0.16 14.47
N LYS A 113 -15.82 -1.04 13.47
CA LYS A 113 -16.97 -1.79 12.97
C LYS A 113 -16.85 -3.31 13.17
N TYR A 114 -15.63 -3.82 13.26
CA TYR A 114 -15.34 -5.25 13.32
C TYR A 114 -14.42 -5.60 14.48
N ARG A 115 -14.56 -6.82 15.02
CA ARG A 115 -13.70 -7.37 16.07
C ARG A 115 -12.33 -7.81 15.54
N SER A 116 -12.12 -7.81 14.23
CA SER A 116 -10.87 -8.22 13.57
C SER A 116 -9.67 -7.39 14.07
N LYS A 117 -8.60 -8.07 14.45
CA LYS A 117 -7.32 -7.44 14.83
C LYS A 117 -6.45 -7.28 13.60
N ILE A 118 -5.90 -6.07 13.37
CA ILE A 118 -5.02 -5.78 12.24
C ILE A 118 -3.56 -5.84 12.69
N PHE A 119 -2.80 -6.69 12.01
CA PHE A 119 -1.38 -6.92 12.24
C PHE A 119 -0.56 -6.30 11.11
N LEU A 120 0.50 -5.60 11.50
CA LEU A 120 1.47 -5.01 10.61
C LEU A 120 2.52 -6.03 10.21
N CYS A 121 2.73 -6.20 8.89
CA CYS A 121 3.83 -6.96 8.32
C CYS A 121 4.93 -6.02 7.86
N LYS A 122 6.16 -6.24 8.32
CA LYS A 122 7.32 -5.41 7.95
C LYS A 122 7.55 -5.42 6.45
N THR A 123 7.97 -4.27 5.91
CA THR A 123 8.30 -4.13 4.48
C THR A 123 9.49 -4.99 4.11
N ILE A 124 9.31 -5.94 3.20
CA ILE A 124 10.39 -6.73 2.62
C ILE A 124 11.09 -5.90 1.55
N ARG A 125 12.41 -5.93 1.52
CA ARG A 125 13.25 -5.15 0.62
C ARG A 125 14.30 -6.03 -0.03
N ASP A 126 14.74 -5.62 -1.22
CA ASP A 126 15.86 -6.26 -1.91
C ASP A 126 17.22 -5.89 -1.25
N LYS A 127 18.32 -6.44 -1.81
CA LYS A 127 19.69 -6.15 -1.37
C LYS A 127 20.07 -4.66 -1.47
N ASN A 128 19.42 -3.90 -2.34
CA ASN A 128 19.62 -2.46 -2.51
C ASN A 128 18.68 -1.61 -1.63
N LYS A 129 17.93 -2.23 -0.70
CA LYS A 129 16.96 -1.58 0.20
C LYS A 129 15.69 -1.07 -0.49
N VAL A 130 15.47 -1.37 -1.77
CA VAL A 130 14.22 -1.05 -2.46
C VAL A 130 13.11 -1.96 -1.97
N ALA A 131 11.96 -1.39 -1.62
CA ALA A 131 10.80 -2.18 -1.21
C ALA A 131 10.30 -3.06 -2.35
N LEU A 132 10.00 -4.33 -2.08
CA LEU A 132 9.43 -5.21 -3.09
C LEU A 132 8.05 -4.71 -3.53
N SER A 133 7.85 -4.63 -4.84
CA SER A 133 6.60 -4.19 -5.46
C SER A 133 6.47 -4.80 -6.85
N SER A 134 5.25 -5.15 -7.25
CA SER A 134 4.96 -5.54 -8.64
C SER A 134 5.27 -4.43 -9.65
N ARG A 135 5.19 -3.16 -9.23
CA ARG A 135 5.57 -2.03 -10.08
C ARG A 135 7.08 -1.95 -10.37
N ASN A 136 7.92 -2.62 -9.60
CA ASN A 136 9.37 -2.67 -9.89
C ASN A 136 9.68 -3.38 -11.22
N PHE A 137 8.76 -4.23 -11.72
CA PHE A 137 8.92 -4.85 -13.04
C PHE A 137 8.83 -3.87 -14.22
N HIS A 138 8.34 -2.64 -13.99
CA HIS A 138 8.34 -1.59 -15.00
C HIS A 138 9.66 -0.82 -15.05
N LEU A 139 10.55 -1.01 -14.07
CA LEU A 139 11.84 -0.34 -14.00
C LEU A 139 12.91 -1.14 -14.76
N ASN A 140 13.69 -0.46 -15.57
CA ASN A 140 14.89 -1.04 -16.19
C ASN A 140 16.03 -1.17 -15.17
N LYS A 141 17.16 -1.79 -15.56
CA LYS A 141 18.30 -2.02 -14.67
C LYS A 141 18.89 -0.73 -14.09
N THR A 142 18.99 0.31 -14.89
CA THR A 142 19.52 1.63 -14.47
C THR A 142 18.59 2.30 -13.46
N GLU A 143 17.28 2.28 -13.72
CA GLU A 143 16.26 2.83 -12.82
C GLU A 143 16.22 2.08 -11.47
N LEU A 144 16.39 0.75 -11.48
CA LEU A 144 16.51 -0.04 -10.25
C LEU A 144 17.76 0.33 -9.43
N LEU A 145 18.89 0.61 -10.09
CA LEU A 145 20.10 1.09 -9.42
C LEU A 145 19.88 2.48 -8.80
N ILE A 146 19.21 3.38 -9.51
CA ILE A 146 18.85 4.72 -9.00
C ILE A 146 17.92 4.59 -7.80
N ALA A 147 16.87 3.77 -7.91
CA ALA A 147 15.96 3.49 -6.80
C ALA A 147 16.69 2.97 -5.56
N GLY A 148 17.70 2.10 -5.75
CA GLY A 148 18.57 1.62 -4.69
C GLY A 148 19.40 2.73 -4.03
N LYS A 149 20.00 3.64 -4.83
CA LYS A 149 20.74 4.81 -4.31
C LYS A 149 19.83 5.72 -3.48
N ILE A 150 18.60 5.99 -3.96
CA ILE A 150 17.59 6.77 -3.24
C ILE A 150 17.20 6.08 -1.94
N ALA A 151 16.89 4.79 -1.97
CA ALA A 151 16.53 4.03 -0.80
C ALA A 151 17.63 4.07 0.28
N LYS A 152 18.89 3.81 -0.09
CA LYS A 152 20.04 3.89 0.82
C LYS A 152 20.21 5.28 1.43
N LYS A 153 20.05 6.35 0.63
CA LYS A 153 20.09 7.74 1.12
C LYS A 153 18.98 8.01 2.14
N ILE A 154 17.74 7.61 1.86
CA ILE A 154 16.60 7.74 2.79
C ILE A 154 16.86 7.00 4.11
N PHE A 155 17.42 5.77 4.06
CA PHE A 155 17.79 5.03 5.27
C PHE A 155 18.86 5.76 6.09
N SER A 156 19.88 6.32 5.45
CA SER A 156 20.90 7.14 6.09
C SER A 156 20.29 8.37 6.78
N LEU A 157 19.37 9.07 6.08
CA LEU A 157 18.67 10.22 6.64
C LEU A 157 17.81 9.83 7.85
N LYS A 158 17.10 8.70 7.79
CA LYS A 158 16.28 8.19 8.90
C LYS A 158 17.10 8.01 10.19
N LYS A 159 18.34 7.51 10.08
CA LYS A 159 19.25 7.38 11.24
C LYS A 159 19.61 8.75 11.83
N LYS A 160 19.85 9.73 10.98
CA LYS A 160 20.28 11.10 11.38
C LYS A 160 19.12 11.94 11.97
N ILE A 161 17.88 11.66 11.61
CA ILE A 161 16.70 12.41 12.09
C ILE A 161 16.60 12.41 13.61
N LYS A 162 16.87 11.27 14.27
CA LYS A 162 16.74 11.12 15.72
C LYS A 162 17.64 12.08 16.54
N THR A 163 18.71 12.60 15.94
CA THR A 163 19.71 13.43 16.61
C THR A 163 19.63 14.93 16.25
N LYS A 164 18.67 15.33 15.40
CA LYS A 164 18.62 16.72 14.90
C LYS A 164 17.62 17.57 15.65
N LYS A 165 18.14 18.67 16.27
CA LYS A 165 17.32 19.69 16.93
C LYS A 165 16.39 20.43 15.96
N ASN A 166 16.87 20.78 14.73
CA ASN A 166 16.08 21.49 13.70
C ASN A 166 15.59 20.55 12.61
N PHE A 167 14.56 19.78 12.91
CA PHE A 167 14.00 18.76 12.04
C PHE A 167 13.49 19.30 10.68
N ASN A 168 12.76 20.42 10.67
CA ASN A 168 12.18 20.98 9.44
C ASN A 168 13.26 21.45 8.47
N THR A 169 14.26 22.19 8.95
CA THR A 169 15.40 22.66 8.13
C THR A 169 16.18 21.49 7.54
N PHE A 170 16.41 20.45 8.36
CA PHE A 170 17.05 19.22 7.91
C PHE A 170 16.26 18.54 6.78
N LEU A 171 14.93 18.40 6.92
CA LEU A 171 14.08 17.81 5.89
C LEU A 171 14.08 18.62 4.59
N ILE A 172 13.91 19.94 4.66
CA ILE A 172 13.87 20.82 3.50
C ILE A 172 15.19 20.74 2.72
N LYS A 173 16.33 20.83 3.41
CA LYS A 173 17.66 20.71 2.80
C LYS A 173 17.82 19.39 2.06
N ASN A 174 17.52 18.26 2.73
CA ASN A 174 17.69 16.94 2.13
C ASN A 174 16.67 16.64 1.03
N LYS A 175 15.45 17.20 1.09
CA LYS A 175 14.49 17.15 -0.01
C LYS A 175 15.03 17.84 -1.25
N LYS A 176 15.56 19.07 -1.13
CA LYS A 176 16.19 19.80 -2.24
C LYS A 176 17.38 19.02 -2.83
N GLU A 177 18.25 18.45 -1.99
CA GLU A 177 19.39 17.64 -2.43
C GLU A 177 18.92 16.40 -3.23
N LEU A 178 17.92 15.67 -2.73
CA LEU A 178 17.37 14.50 -3.42
C LEU A 178 16.71 14.87 -4.74
N SER A 179 15.89 15.93 -4.78
CA SER A 179 15.24 16.41 -5.99
C SER A 179 16.27 16.79 -7.07
N LYS A 180 17.29 17.57 -6.70
CA LYS A 180 18.37 17.97 -7.62
C LYS A 180 19.18 16.78 -8.14
N LYS A 181 19.57 15.84 -7.24
CA LYS A 181 20.45 14.72 -7.58
C LYS A 181 19.78 13.63 -8.39
N PHE A 182 18.50 13.40 -8.20
CA PHE A 182 17.77 12.28 -8.79
C PHE A 182 16.60 12.72 -9.69
N ASN A 183 16.49 14.03 -9.97
CA ASN A 183 15.41 14.62 -10.76
C ASN A 183 14.00 14.17 -10.29
N ILE A 184 13.79 14.22 -8.95
CA ILE A 184 12.52 13.82 -8.32
C ILE A 184 11.68 15.09 -8.10
N THR A 185 10.49 15.10 -8.63
CA THR A 185 9.48 16.15 -8.44
C THR A 185 8.59 15.91 -7.21
#